data_6a7416420a6a9e10358b3f0b5c9c26ff
#
_entry.id   6a7416420a6a9e10358b3f0b5c9c26ff
#
_cell.length_a   1.000
_cell.length_b   1.000
_cell.length_c   1.000
_cell.angle_alpha   90.00
_cell.angle_beta   90.00
_cell.angle_gamma   90.00
#
_symmetry.space_group_name_H-M   'P 1'
#
loop_
_entity.id
_entity.type
_entity.pdbx_description
1 polymer ?
#
loop_
_entity_poly.entity_id
_entity_poly.type
_entity_poly.pdbx_seq_one_letter_code
_entity_poly.pdbx_strand_id
1 'polypeptide(L)'
;MTSAASSAANASAPKKNPWELPDVSGMRVGVLGGTGDQGRGLAYRLARGGMSVTIGSRAAERAQQAAEEIGHGVRGADNAECARESDIVIVAVPWEGHAKTIEALREELAGKLVVDCVNPLGFDKKGAYALVPEEGSAAEQAAALLPESRVTAAFHHLSAVLLSDPEVEEIETDVMVLGEVRADCEIVQALAARIPGMRGVFAGRLRNAHQVESLVANLISVNRRYKAHAGVRLTDI
;
A
#
# COMPACT_ATOMS: atom_id res chain seq x y z
N MET A 1 -20.33 58.51 23.41
CA MET A 1 -19.10 57.92 22.83
C MET A 1 -19.29 56.45 22.80
N THR A 2 -19.82 55.92 21.71
CA THR A 2 -20.12 54.49 21.50
C THR A 2 -19.00 53.88 20.66
N SER A 3 -18.24 53.02 21.29
CA SER A 3 -17.15 52.23 20.64
C SER A 3 -17.77 51.09 19.83
N ALA A 4 -17.63 51.16 18.51
CA ALA A 4 -17.98 50.09 17.62
C ALA A 4 -16.81 49.06 17.60
N ALA A 5 -17.01 47.92 18.23
CA ALA A 5 -16.10 46.79 18.12
C ALA A 5 -16.23 46.13 16.73
N SER A 6 -15.19 46.25 15.93
CA SER A 6 -15.05 45.59 14.62
C SER A 6 -14.95 44.08 14.79
N SER A 7 -16.02 43.37 14.40
CA SER A 7 -16.00 41.91 14.24
C SER A 7 -15.23 41.54 12.96
N ALA A 8 -13.95 41.26 13.09
CA ALA A 8 -13.17 40.67 12.00
C ALA A 8 -13.65 39.22 11.81
N ALA A 9 -14.42 39.00 10.74
CA ALA A 9 -14.81 37.67 10.31
C ALA A 9 -13.56 36.81 10.01
N ASN A 10 -13.39 35.77 10.79
CA ASN A 10 -12.36 34.77 10.60
C ASN A 10 -12.71 33.95 9.33
N ALA A 11 -12.25 34.41 8.17
CA ALA A 11 -12.39 33.67 6.92
C ALA A 11 -11.54 32.41 7.03
N SER A 12 -12.16 31.27 7.30
CA SER A 12 -11.49 29.97 7.24
C SER A 12 -10.92 29.78 5.83
N ALA A 13 -9.64 29.38 5.73
CA ALA A 13 -9.03 29.01 4.46
C ALA A 13 -9.92 27.99 3.72
N PRO A 14 -10.02 28.08 2.37
CA PRO A 14 -10.85 27.14 1.60
C PRO A 14 -10.41 25.72 1.91
N LYS A 15 -11.38 24.85 2.22
CA LYS A 15 -11.09 23.43 2.47
C LYS A 15 -10.52 22.84 1.19
N LYS A 16 -9.28 22.28 1.27
CA LYS A 16 -8.66 21.56 0.15
C LYS A 16 -9.59 20.44 -0.32
N ASN A 17 -9.78 20.34 -1.64
CA ASN A 17 -10.53 19.23 -2.22
C ASN A 17 -9.80 17.92 -1.89
N PRO A 18 -10.41 16.94 -1.19
CA PRO A 18 -9.74 15.71 -0.80
C PRO A 18 -9.39 14.80 -1.98
N TRP A 19 -9.93 15.07 -3.16
CA TRP A 19 -9.68 14.34 -4.40
C TRP A 19 -8.63 15.00 -5.30
N GLU A 20 -8.11 16.15 -4.91
CA GLU A 20 -6.99 16.80 -5.58
C GLU A 20 -5.67 16.21 -5.07
N LEU A 21 -5.18 15.21 -5.78
CA LEU A 21 -4.01 14.40 -5.40
C LEU A 21 -2.75 14.90 -6.13
N PRO A 22 -1.55 14.70 -5.54
CA PRO A 22 -0.30 15.06 -6.18
C PRO A 22 -0.01 14.20 -7.43
N ASP A 23 0.77 14.74 -8.36
CA ASP A 23 1.32 13.94 -9.46
C ASP A 23 2.45 13.05 -8.94
N VAL A 24 2.32 11.76 -9.17
CA VAL A 24 3.30 10.73 -8.79
C VAL A 24 4.01 10.10 -9.99
N SER A 25 3.76 10.58 -11.22
CA SER A 25 4.26 9.97 -12.46
C SER A 25 5.79 9.90 -12.54
N GLY A 26 6.48 10.82 -11.88
CA GLY A 26 7.95 10.86 -11.82
C GLY A 26 8.57 10.03 -10.69
N MET A 27 7.76 9.39 -9.83
CA MET A 27 8.25 8.62 -8.70
C MET A 27 8.56 7.17 -9.08
N ARG A 28 9.64 6.63 -8.51
CA ARG A 28 10.06 5.22 -8.70
C ARG A 28 9.46 4.38 -7.58
N VAL A 29 8.85 3.27 -7.95
CA VAL A 29 8.19 2.35 -7.01
C VAL A 29 8.99 1.07 -6.89
N GLY A 30 9.42 0.73 -5.68
CA GLY A 30 9.98 -0.57 -5.35
C GLY A 30 8.91 -1.48 -4.74
N VAL A 31 8.97 -2.77 -5.04
CA VAL A 31 8.06 -3.76 -4.45
C VAL A 31 8.90 -4.88 -3.83
N LEU A 32 9.07 -4.86 -2.51
CA LEU A 32 9.70 -5.94 -1.76
C LEU A 32 8.74 -7.14 -1.67
N GLY A 33 9.25 -8.34 -1.94
CA GLY A 33 8.38 -9.51 -2.11
C GLY A 33 7.68 -9.55 -3.47
N GLY A 34 8.23 -8.83 -4.47
CA GLY A 34 7.69 -8.70 -5.81
C GLY A 34 7.63 -10.01 -6.63
N THR A 35 8.18 -11.11 -6.13
CA THR A 35 8.05 -12.45 -6.73
C THR A 35 6.85 -13.24 -6.19
N GLY A 36 6.15 -12.75 -5.16
CA GLY A 36 4.90 -13.32 -4.65
C GLY A 36 3.68 -12.76 -5.39
N ASP A 37 2.53 -13.42 -5.28
CA ASP A 37 1.32 -13.10 -6.05
C ASP A 37 0.86 -11.65 -5.88
N GLN A 38 0.81 -11.15 -4.63
CA GLN A 38 0.41 -9.78 -4.34
C GLN A 38 1.39 -8.76 -4.92
N GLY A 39 2.70 -8.99 -4.69
CA GLY A 39 3.75 -8.10 -5.16
C GLY A 39 3.85 -8.06 -6.69
N ARG A 40 3.74 -9.22 -7.36
CA ARG A 40 3.70 -9.31 -8.83
C ARG A 40 2.51 -8.58 -9.40
N GLY A 41 1.33 -8.79 -8.82
CA GLY A 41 0.10 -8.15 -9.26
C GLY A 41 0.15 -6.62 -9.12
N LEU A 42 0.63 -6.10 -7.99
CA LEU A 42 0.83 -4.67 -7.79
C LEU A 42 1.84 -4.09 -8.78
N ALA A 43 2.99 -4.76 -8.97
CA ALA A 43 4.02 -4.33 -9.92
C ALA A 43 3.48 -4.26 -11.36
N TYR A 44 2.73 -5.29 -11.79
CA TYR A 44 2.09 -5.34 -13.09
C TYR A 44 1.12 -4.17 -13.30
N ARG A 45 0.21 -3.94 -12.35
CA ARG A 45 -0.80 -2.87 -12.46
C ARG A 45 -0.20 -1.49 -12.44
N LEU A 46 0.76 -1.23 -11.54
CA LEU A 46 1.42 0.07 -11.45
C LEU A 46 2.26 0.36 -12.70
N ALA A 47 2.97 -0.63 -13.25
CA ALA A 47 3.71 -0.48 -14.49
C ALA A 47 2.77 -0.21 -15.68
N ARG A 48 1.64 -0.93 -15.81
CA ARG A 48 0.58 -0.62 -16.79
C ARG A 48 0.03 0.80 -16.61
N GLY A 49 -0.07 1.27 -15.38
CA GLY A 49 -0.47 2.64 -15.02
C GLY A 49 0.61 3.70 -15.29
N GLY A 50 1.75 3.31 -15.91
CA GLY A 50 2.83 4.22 -16.31
C GLY A 50 3.83 4.56 -15.21
N MET A 51 3.86 3.79 -14.11
CA MET A 51 4.87 3.97 -13.06
C MET A 51 6.17 3.24 -13.43
N SER A 52 7.31 3.81 -13.02
CA SER A 52 8.61 3.11 -13.04
C SER A 52 8.67 2.14 -11.86
N VAL A 53 8.68 0.83 -12.12
CA VAL A 53 8.58 -0.20 -11.08
C VAL A 53 9.81 -1.10 -11.08
N THR A 54 10.37 -1.34 -9.90
CA THR A 54 11.40 -2.35 -9.64
C THR A 54 10.89 -3.34 -8.60
N ILE A 55 10.96 -4.64 -8.88
CA ILE A 55 10.63 -5.67 -7.92
C ILE A 55 11.88 -6.20 -7.23
N GLY A 56 11.78 -6.38 -5.92
CA GLY A 56 12.84 -6.92 -5.08
C GLY A 56 12.61 -8.38 -4.70
N SER A 57 13.71 -9.13 -4.60
CA SER A 57 13.75 -10.48 -4.05
C SER A 57 15.04 -10.68 -3.26
N ARG A 58 15.11 -11.74 -2.44
CA ARG A 58 16.37 -12.17 -1.77
C ARG A 58 17.45 -12.61 -2.76
N ALA A 59 17.04 -13.02 -3.95
CA ALA A 59 17.93 -13.39 -5.05
C ALA A 59 17.57 -12.54 -6.27
N ALA A 60 18.51 -11.76 -6.77
CA ALA A 60 18.33 -10.84 -7.89
C ALA A 60 17.84 -11.56 -9.15
N GLU A 61 18.39 -12.74 -9.44
CA GLU A 61 18.02 -13.54 -10.61
C GLU A 61 16.53 -13.92 -10.62
N ARG A 62 15.97 -14.24 -9.44
CA ARG A 62 14.54 -14.53 -9.32
C ARG A 62 13.67 -13.29 -9.57
N ALA A 63 14.13 -12.13 -9.13
CA ALA A 63 13.44 -10.88 -9.40
C ALA A 63 13.51 -10.52 -10.89
N GLN A 64 14.67 -10.71 -11.53
CA GLN A 64 14.86 -10.45 -12.95
C GLN A 64 13.95 -11.34 -13.80
N GLN A 65 13.92 -12.65 -13.52
CA GLN A 65 13.02 -13.57 -14.22
C GLN A 65 11.55 -13.18 -14.03
N ALA A 66 11.13 -12.85 -12.80
CA ALA A 66 9.77 -12.42 -12.54
C ALA A 66 9.44 -11.10 -13.23
N ALA A 67 10.39 -10.17 -13.32
CA ALA A 67 10.20 -8.89 -14.02
C ALA A 67 10.03 -9.09 -15.54
N GLU A 68 10.79 -10.01 -16.15
CA GLU A 68 10.62 -10.39 -17.55
C GLU A 68 9.22 -10.96 -17.83
N GLU A 69 8.71 -11.83 -16.92
CA GLU A 69 7.37 -12.41 -17.03
C GLU A 69 6.26 -11.34 -16.85
N ILE A 70 6.46 -10.36 -15.97
CA ILE A 70 5.52 -9.24 -15.78
C ILE A 70 5.51 -8.33 -17.01
N GLY A 71 6.68 -8.07 -17.61
CA GLY A 71 6.82 -7.16 -18.73
C GLY A 71 6.65 -5.68 -18.35
N HIS A 72 6.10 -4.87 -19.24
CA HIS A 72 5.78 -3.44 -19.05
C HIS A 72 6.94 -2.58 -18.53
N GLY A 73 8.20 -2.99 -18.77
CA GLY A 73 9.39 -2.26 -18.32
C GLY A 73 9.69 -2.43 -16.82
N VAL A 74 9.05 -3.37 -16.14
CA VAL A 74 9.39 -3.73 -14.75
C VAL A 74 10.82 -4.23 -14.69
N ARG A 75 11.59 -3.78 -13.70
CA ARG A 75 12.96 -4.22 -13.43
C ARG A 75 12.99 -5.18 -12.25
N GLY A 76 13.93 -6.10 -12.24
CA GLY A 76 14.20 -7.00 -11.12
C GLY A 76 15.57 -6.73 -10.50
N ALA A 77 15.63 -6.71 -9.17
CA ALA A 77 16.85 -6.48 -8.40
C ALA A 77 16.84 -7.30 -7.09
N ASP A 78 17.94 -7.29 -6.35
CA ASP A 78 17.87 -7.69 -4.96
C ASP A 78 17.06 -6.67 -4.12
N ASN A 79 16.70 -7.06 -2.90
CA ASN A 79 15.85 -6.20 -2.06
C ASN A 79 16.53 -4.87 -1.69
N ALA A 80 17.85 -4.87 -1.47
CA ALA A 80 18.59 -3.68 -1.07
C ALA A 80 18.70 -2.68 -2.22
N GLU A 81 19.01 -3.15 -3.42
CA GLU A 81 19.03 -2.32 -4.63
C GLU A 81 17.63 -1.78 -4.95
N CYS A 82 16.61 -2.64 -4.89
CA CYS A 82 15.21 -2.25 -5.09
C CYS A 82 14.81 -1.12 -4.13
N ALA A 83 15.09 -1.24 -2.84
CA ALA A 83 14.79 -0.21 -1.84
C ALA A 83 15.57 1.07 -2.09
N ARG A 84 16.88 0.97 -2.36
CA ARG A 84 17.77 2.12 -2.54
C ARG A 84 17.38 2.98 -3.74
N GLU A 85 17.02 2.36 -4.84
CA GLU A 85 16.68 3.07 -6.09
C GLU A 85 15.24 3.63 -6.14
N SER A 86 14.40 3.32 -5.15
CA SER A 86 13.00 3.70 -5.13
C SER A 86 12.74 4.93 -4.26
N ASP A 87 11.69 5.67 -4.59
CA ASP A 87 11.17 6.79 -3.83
C ASP A 87 10.02 6.34 -2.91
N ILE A 88 9.22 5.37 -3.41
CA ILE A 88 8.15 4.68 -2.69
C ILE A 88 8.49 3.19 -2.65
N VAL A 89 8.41 2.55 -1.49
CA VAL A 89 8.68 1.12 -1.33
C VAL A 89 7.46 0.41 -0.76
N ILE A 90 6.84 -0.46 -1.54
CA ILE A 90 5.73 -1.31 -1.11
C ILE A 90 6.29 -2.59 -0.50
N VAL A 91 5.88 -2.90 0.74
CA VAL A 91 6.25 -4.13 1.45
C VAL A 91 5.14 -5.16 1.27
N ALA A 92 5.39 -6.16 0.41
CA ALA A 92 4.46 -7.23 0.06
C ALA A 92 5.03 -8.63 0.38
N VAL A 93 5.69 -8.75 1.52
CA VAL A 93 6.31 -10.00 1.98
C VAL A 93 5.35 -10.81 2.86
N PRO A 94 5.53 -12.13 3.01
CA PRO A 94 4.78 -12.91 4.00
C PRO A 94 5.01 -12.39 5.43
N TRP A 95 3.95 -12.44 6.27
CA TRP A 95 3.99 -11.97 7.66
C TRP A 95 5.16 -12.55 8.45
N GLU A 96 5.43 -13.85 8.32
CA GLU A 96 6.51 -14.55 9.04
C GLU A 96 7.91 -14.00 8.73
N GLY A 97 8.06 -13.34 7.58
CA GLY A 97 9.32 -12.72 7.16
C GLY A 97 9.35 -11.19 7.27
N HIS A 98 8.26 -10.56 7.68
CA HIS A 98 8.05 -9.13 7.65
C HIS A 98 9.12 -8.36 8.43
N ALA A 99 9.15 -8.53 9.77
CA ALA A 99 10.09 -7.83 10.64
C ALA A 99 11.54 -8.03 10.17
N LYS A 100 11.94 -9.29 9.92
CA LYS A 100 13.30 -9.62 9.49
C LYS A 100 13.69 -8.93 8.18
N THR A 101 12.75 -8.86 7.23
CA THR A 101 13.03 -8.26 5.91
C THR A 101 13.23 -6.77 6.02
N ILE A 102 12.32 -6.06 6.72
CA ILE A 102 12.39 -4.60 6.82
C ILE A 102 13.53 -4.14 7.72
N GLU A 103 13.82 -4.87 8.80
CA GLU A 103 14.96 -4.58 9.68
C GLU A 103 16.29 -4.71 8.93
N ALA A 104 16.44 -5.74 8.09
CA ALA A 104 17.64 -5.93 7.27
C ALA A 104 17.83 -4.86 6.19
N LEU A 105 16.80 -4.08 5.88
CA LEU A 105 16.80 -3.02 4.87
C LEU A 105 16.66 -1.61 5.48
N ARG A 106 16.85 -1.48 6.79
CA ARG A 106 16.62 -0.23 7.52
C ARG A 106 17.38 0.95 6.94
N GLU A 107 18.63 0.74 6.55
CA GLU A 107 19.49 1.78 5.98
C GLU A 107 18.99 2.21 4.58
N GLU A 108 18.63 1.25 3.73
CA GLU A 108 18.14 1.52 2.37
C GLU A 108 16.75 2.17 2.36
N LEU A 109 15.95 1.91 3.39
CA LEU A 109 14.61 2.46 3.56
C LEU A 109 14.60 3.84 4.25
N ALA A 110 15.72 4.28 4.83
CA ALA A 110 15.81 5.58 5.50
C ALA A 110 15.39 6.72 4.57
N GLY A 111 14.51 7.61 5.03
CA GLY A 111 13.95 8.73 4.27
C GLY A 111 12.93 8.36 3.20
N LYS A 112 12.69 7.08 2.93
CA LYS A 112 11.73 6.62 1.91
C LYS A 112 10.29 6.68 2.42
N LEU A 113 9.35 6.73 1.48
CA LEU A 113 7.94 6.45 1.76
C LEU A 113 7.73 4.94 1.66
N VAL A 114 7.49 4.31 2.80
CA VAL A 114 7.24 2.87 2.91
C VAL A 114 5.73 2.64 2.99
N VAL A 115 5.20 1.79 2.12
CA VAL A 115 3.79 1.40 2.09
C VAL A 115 3.70 -0.05 2.53
N ASP A 116 3.25 -0.28 3.74
CA ASP A 116 3.02 -1.63 4.24
C ASP A 116 1.70 -2.18 3.72
N CYS A 117 1.71 -3.38 3.12
CA CYS A 117 0.50 -4.06 2.65
C CYS A 117 0.37 -5.48 3.23
N VAL A 118 1.10 -5.77 4.30
CA VAL A 118 1.15 -7.08 4.92
C VAL A 118 -0.06 -7.30 5.83
N ASN A 119 -0.60 -8.51 5.80
CA ASN A 119 -1.70 -8.90 6.66
C ASN A 119 -1.22 -9.98 7.64
N PRO A 120 -1.16 -9.69 8.95
CA PRO A 120 -0.91 -10.70 9.98
C PRO A 120 -2.12 -11.64 10.08
N LEU A 121 -2.07 -12.75 9.35
CA LEU A 121 -3.15 -13.75 9.32
C LEU A 121 -2.63 -15.13 9.71
N GLY A 122 -3.44 -15.85 10.47
CA GLY A 122 -3.29 -17.26 10.71
C GLY A 122 -4.32 -18.07 9.92
N PHE A 123 -4.02 -19.33 9.68
CA PHE A 123 -4.90 -20.25 8.94
C PHE A 123 -5.07 -21.57 9.72
N ASP A 124 -6.30 -22.00 9.91
CA ASP A 124 -6.62 -23.29 10.49
C ASP A 124 -7.71 -24.02 9.71
N LYS A 125 -8.23 -25.12 10.27
CA LYS A 125 -9.32 -25.91 9.64
C LYS A 125 -10.62 -25.10 9.48
N LYS A 126 -10.81 -24.02 10.24
CA LYS A 126 -11.98 -23.14 10.18
C LYS A 126 -11.81 -22.01 9.17
N GLY A 127 -10.58 -21.72 8.74
CA GLY A 127 -10.28 -20.68 7.74
C GLY A 127 -9.22 -19.68 8.20
N ALA A 128 -9.21 -18.52 7.55
CA ALA A 128 -8.33 -17.42 7.92
C ALA A 128 -8.83 -16.72 9.19
N TYR A 129 -7.89 -16.29 10.03
CA TYR A 129 -8.17 -15.45 11.21
C TYR A 129 -7.06 -14.40 11.39
N ALA A 130 -7.40 -13.29 12.01
CA ALA A 130 -6.45 -12.22 12.28
C ALA A 130 -5.51 -12.62 13.42
N LEU A 131 -4.22 -12.31 13.25
CA LEU A 131 -3.23 -12.28 14.30
C LEU A 131 -3.10 -10.83 14.80
N VAL A 132 -2.71 -10.67 16.07
CA VAL A 132 -2.47 -9.34 16.65
C VAL A 132 -0.97 -9.27 16.99
N PRO A 133 -0.19 -8.51 16.20
CA PRO A 133 1.21 -8.21 16.54
C PRO A 133 1.33 -7.48 17.88
N GLU A 134 2.49 -7.55 18.52
CA GLU A 134 2.77 -6.84 19.77
C GLU A 134 2.64 -5.33 19.60
N GLU A 135 3.06 -4.80 18.44
CA GLU A 135 2.98 -3.38 18.10
C GLU A 135 1.56 -2.92 17.71
N GLY A 136 0.61 -3.86 17.56
CA GLY A 136 -0.78 -3.62 17.20
C GLY A 136 -1.13 -4.03 15.77
N SER A 137 -0.26 -3.75 14.81
CA SER A 137 -0.44 -4.04 13.38
C SER A 137 0.90 -4.27 12.67
N ALA A 138 0.89 -4.83 11.45
CA ALA A 138 2.09 -4.94 10.63
C ALA A 138 2.67 -3.56 10.31
N ALA A 139 1.82 -2.60 9.97
CA ALA A 139 2.26 -1.24 9.67
C ALA A 139 2.85 -0.51 10.91
N GLU A 140 2.31 -0.72 12.11
CA GLU A 140 2.89 -0.18 13.35
C GLU A 140 4.22 -0.86 13.68
N GLN A 141 4.36 -2.17 13.46
CA GLN A 141 5.65 -2.87 13.56
C GLN A 141 6.65 -2.29 12.55
N ALA A 142 6.25 -2.06 11.31
CA ALA A 142 7.12 -1.42 10.32
C ALA A 142 7.57 -0.02 10.78
N ALA A 143 6.66 0.80 11.30
CA ALA A 143 6.99 2.13 11.81
C ALA A 143 7.96 2.09 13.00
N ALA A 144 7.82 1.12 13.90
CA ALA A 144 8.72 0.92 15.04
C ALA A 144 10.13 0.50 14.59
N LEU A 145 10.22 -0.38 13.59
CA LEU A 145 11.49 -0.88 13.05
C LEU A 145 12.20 0.14 12.13
N LEU A 146 11.46 1.07 11.51
CA LEU A 146 11.94 2.02 10.52
C LEU A 146 11.75 3.48 10.97
N PRO A 147 12.35 3.95 12.07
CA PRO A 147 12.11 5.27 12.63
C PRO A 147 12.52 6.43 11.71
N GLU A 148 13.38 6.18 10.72
CA GLU A 148 13.81 7.18 9.75
C GLU A 148 13.02 7.13 8.44
N SER A 149 12.04 6.22 8.31
CA SER A 149 11.17 6.11 7.14
C SER A 149 9.81 6.77 7.42
N ARG A 150 9.10 7.12 6.36
CA ARG A 150 7.72 7.59 6.41
C ARG A 150 6.81 6.42 6.11
N VAL A 151 6.18 5.83 7.14
CA VAL A 151 5.39 4.61 6.99
C VAL A 151 3.92 4.92 6.81
N THR A 152 3.31 4.28 5.83
CA THR A 152 1.87 4.25 5.55
C THR A 152 1.40 2.81 5.40
N ALA A 153 0.10 2.59 5.49
CA ALA A 153 -0.53 1.29 5.30
C ALA A 153 -1.56 1.38 4.18
N ALA A 154 -1.49 0.49 3.18
CA ALA A 154 -2.42 0.46 2.05
C ALA A 154 -2.35 -0.88 1.28
N PHE A 155 -3.29 -1.11 0.35
CA PHE A 155 -3.35 -2.26 -0.57
C PHE A 155 -3.61 -3.64 0.06
N HIS A 156 -3.94 -3.71 1.34
CA HIS A 156 -4.11 -4.95 2.11
C HIS A 156 -5.19 -5.89 1.57
N HIS A 157 -6.30 -5.33 1.13
CA HIS A 157 -7.52 -6.06 0.79
C HIS A 157 -7.74 -6.26 -0.72
N LEU A 158 -6.68 -6.07 -1.52
CA LEU A 158 -6.76 -6.30 -2.96
C LEU A 158 -6.61 -7.78 -3.30
N SER A 159 -7.40 -8.24 -4.27
CA SER A 159 -7.28 -9.61 -4.79
C SER A 159 -6.05 -9.74 -5.69
N ALA A 160 -5.08 -10.55 -5.27
CA ALA A 160 -3.90 -10.86 -6.08
C ALA A 160 -4.29 -11.50 -7.43
N VAL A 161 -5.40 -12.25 -7.48
CA VAL A 161 -5.93 -12.85 -8.71
C VAL A 161 -6.34 -11.76 -9.69
N LEU A 162 -7.16 -10.78 -9.26
CA LEU A 162 -7.57 -9.67 -10.13
C LEU A 162 -6.39 -8.77 -10.53
N LEU A 163 -5.44 -8.56 -9.61
CA LEU A 163 -4.25 -7.78 -9.91
C LEU A 163 -3.41 -8.41 -11.02
N SER A 164 -3.30 -9.73 -11.06
CA SER A 164 -2.43 -10.47 -11.99
C SER A 164 -3.13 -10.84 -13.30
N ASP A 165 -4.45 -10.71 -13.40
CA ASP A 165 -5.22 -11.10 -14.57
C ASP A 165 -5.15 -10.02 -15.66
N PRO A 166 -4.54 -10.28 -16.82
CA PRO A 166 -4.43 -9.31 -17.91
C PRO A 166 -5.77 -8.98 -18.59
N GLU A 167 -6.76 -9.88 -18.49
CA GLU A 167 -8.10 -9.69 -19.07
C GLU A 167 -8.98 -8.74 -18.23
N VAL A 168 -8.60 -8.51 -16.97
CA VAL A 168 -9.27 -7.54 -16.10
C VAL A 168 -8.71 -6.14 -16.39
N GLU A 169 -9.50 -5.31 -17.04
CA GLU A 169 -9.08 -3.94 -17.39
C GLU A 169 -9.14 -3.01 -16.17
N GLU A 170 -10.20 -3.08 -15.39
CA GLU A 170 -10.45 -2.22 -14.22
C GLU A 170 -10.75 -3.06 -12.97
N ILE A 171 -10.30 -2.58 -11.82
CA ILE A 171 -10.58 -3.19 -10.51
C ILE A 171 -11.34 -2.18 -9.67
N GLU A 172 -12.66 -2.28 -9.67
CA GLU A 172 -13.54 -1.38 -8.93
C GLU A 172 -13.44 -1.62 -7.41
N THR A 173 -12.50 -0.93 -6.77
CA THR A 173 -12.31 -1.00 -5.32
C THR A 173 -11.75 0.31 -4.77
N ASP A 174 -12.01 0.58 -3.51
CA ASP A 174 -11.35 1.65 -2.79
C ASP A 174 -10.16 1.08 -2.01
N VAL A 175 -9.04 1.77 -2.07
CA VAL A 175 -7.83 1.44 -1.32
C VAL A 175 -7.82 2.31 -0.06
N MET A 176 -8.03 1.70 1.10
CA MET A 176 -7.92 2.39 2.39
C MET A 176 -6.45 2.70 2.67
N VAL A 177 -6.14 3.99 2.80
CA VAL A 177 -4.78 4.50 3.05
C VAL A 177 -4.72 5.08 4.45
N LEU A 178 -3.78 4.61 5.26
CA LEU A 178 -3.57 5.04 6.63
C LEU A 178 -2.13 5.53 6.82
N GLY A 179 -1.96 6.57 7.64
CA GLY A 179 -0.63 7.13 7.91
C GLY A 179 -0.70 8.35 8.81
N GLU A 180 0.43 8.73 9.39
CA GLU A 180 0.52 9.85 10.32
C GLU A 180 0.57 11.20 9.59
N VAL A 181 1.22 11.24 8.42
CA VAL A 181 1.43 12.46 7.63
C VAL A 181 0.46 12.47 6.44
N ARG A 182 -0.42 13.47 6.39
CA ARG A 182 -1.45 13.59 5.36
C ARG A 182 -0.89 13.61 3.93
N ALA A 183 0.21 14.36 3.72
CA ALA A 183 0.84 14.43 2.41
C ALA A 183 1.37 13.09 1.90
N ASP A 184 1.88 12.23 2.80
CA ASP A 184 2.32 10.89 2.45
C ASP A 184 1.13 9.99 2.07
N CYS A 185 0.01 10.12 2.78
CA CYS A 185 -1.22 9.42 2.43
C CYS A 185 -1.75 9.88 1.06
N GLU A 186 -1.70 11.18 0.75
CA GLU A 186 -2.12 11.72 -0.55
C GLU A 186 -1.25 11.17 -1.71
N ILE A 187 0.05 10.97 -1.50
CA ILE A 187 0.93 10.30 -2.48
C ILE A 187 0.47 8.85 -2.71
N VAL A 188 0.16 8.11 -1.65
CA VAL A 188 -0.30 6.71 -1.77
C VAL A 188 -1.71 6.62 -2.37
N GLN A 189 -2.60 7.58 -2.08
CA GLN A 189 -3.89 7.71 -2.75
C GLN A 189 -3.72 7.94 -4.26
N ALA A 190 -2.80 8.83 -4.64
CA ALA A 190 -2.46 9.08 -6.04
C ALA A 190 -1.86 7.84 -6.72
N LEU A 191 -1.02 7.08 -6.00
CA LEU A 191 -0.46 5.82 -6.50
C LEU A 191 -1.57 4.78 -6.74
N ALA A 192 -2.54 4.65 -5.84
CA ALA A 192 -3.69 3.76 -6.02
C ALA A 192 -4.50 4.13 -7.27
N ALA A 193 -4.71 5.42 -7.53
CA ALA A 193 -5.42 5.94 -8.69
C ALA A 193 -4.69 5.68 -10.04
N ARG A 194 -3.42 5.24 -10.03
CA ARG A 194 -2.72 4.76 -11.25
C ARG A 194 -3.26 3.42 -11.75
N ILE A 195 -4.02 2.69 -10.93
CA ILE A 195 -4.66 1.44 -11.30
C ILE A 195 -6.12 1.73 -11.66
N PRO A 196 -6.55 1.49 -12.91
CA PRO A 196 -7.91 1.78 -13.34
C PRO A 196 -8.98 1.14 -12.43
N GLY A 197 -10.02 1.91 -12.12
CA GLY A 197 -11.12 1.52 -11.23
C GLY A 197 -10.84 1.68 -9.73
N MET A 198 -9.58 1.90 -9.32
CA MET A 198 -9.23 2.10 -7.91
C MET A 198 -9.31 3.56 -7.49
N ARG A 199 -9.79 3.80 -6.26
CA ARG A 199 -9.69 5.08 -5.55
C ARG A 199 -8.89 4.88 -4.27
N GLY A 200 -7.87 5.72 -4.05
CA GLY A 200 -7.23 5.83 -2.74
C GLY A 200 -8.08 6.68 -1.80
N VAL A 201 -8.44 6.17 -0.64
CA VAL A 201 -9.25 6.85 0.37
C VAL A 201 -8.51 6.94 1.69
N PHE A 202 -8.36 8.14 2.24
CA PHE A 202 -7.75 8.30 3.56
C PHE A 202 -8.64 7.67 4.64
N ALA A 203 -8.13 6.65 5.32
CA ALA A 203 -8.86 5.86 6.30
C ALA A 203 -8.39 6.09 7.75
N GLY A 204 -7.51 7.06 7.98
CA GLY A 204 -7.07 7.42 9.32
C GLY A 204 -5.57 7.24 9.57
N ARG A 205 -5.18 7.17 10.84
CA ARG A 205 -3.79 7.01 11.28
C ARG A 205 -3.39 5.55 11.37
N LEU A 206 -2.07 5.25 11.46
CA LEU A 206 -1.53 3.88 11.53
C LEU A 206 -2.13 3.05 12.66
N ARG A 207 -2.47 3.64 13.80
CA ARG A 207 -3.16 2.94 14.91
C ARG A 207 -4.48 2.26 14.51
N ASN A 208 -5.02 2.57 13.34
CA ASN A 208 -6.21 1.94 12.77
C ASN A 208 -5.86 0.88 11.69
N ALA A 209 -4.58 0.63 11.42
CA ALA A 209 -4.17 -0.32 10.39
C ALA A 209 -4.64 -1.75 10.70
N HIS A 210 -4.62 -2.14 11.98
CA HIS A 210 -5.08 -3.46 12.40
C HIS A 210 -6.49 -3.82 11.91
N GLN A 211 -7.43 -2.85 11.90
CA GLN A 211 -8.79 -3.10 11.43
C GLN A 211 -8.83 -3.45 9.93
N VAL A 212 -7.98 -2.78 9.12
CA VAL A 212 -7.91 -3.01 7.68
C VAL A 212 -7.17 -4.31 7.36
N GLU A 213 -6.08 -4.58 8.05
CA GLU A 213 -5.33 -5.83 7.96
C GLU A 213 -6.20 -7.04 8.33
N SER A 214 -6.93 -6.94 9.45
CA SER A 214 -7.81 -8.00 9.96
C SER A 214 -9.03 -8.25 9.08
N LEU A 215 -9.58 -7.22 8.42
CA LEU A 215 -10.72 -7.33 7.50
C LEU A 215 -10.46 -8.36 6.40
N VAL A 216 -9.21 -8.57 6.02
CA VAL A 216 -8.83 -9.50 4.95
C VAL A 216 -9.21 -10.94 5.30
N ALA A 217 -9.19 -11.36 6.56
CA ALA A 217 -9.70 -12.67 6.98
C ALA A 217 -11.18 -12.84 6.65
N ASN A 218 -11.99 -11.76 6.79
CA ASN A 218 -13.41 -11.75 6.42
C ASN A 218 -13.58 -11.82 4.89
N LEU A 219 -12.80 -11.05 4.12
CA LEU A 219 -12.87 -11.08 2.65
C LEU A 219 -12.47 -12.45 2.09
N ILE A 220 -11.47 -13.11 2.66
CA ILE A 220 -11.12 -14.51 2.30
C ILE A 220 -12.32 -15.43 2.51
N SER A 221 -13.05 -15.27 3.63
CA SER A 221 -14.25 -16.07 3.93
C SER A 221 -15.40 -15.78 2.96
N VAL A 222 -15.60 -14.50 2.61
CA VAL A 222 -16.57 -14.06 1.58
C VAL A 222 -16.20 -14.67 0.23
N ASN A 223 -14.94 -14.54 -0.20
CA ASN A 223 -14.47 -15.05 -1.48
C ASN A 223 -14.65 -16.56 -1.59
N ARG A 224 -14.34 -17.30 -0.52
CA ARG A 224 -14.55 -18.75 -0.47
C ARG A 224 -16.03 -19.12 -0.58
N ARG A 225 -16.92 -18.39 0.12
CA ARG A 225 -18.37 -18.68 0.15
C ARG A 225 -19.03 -18.37 -1.17
N TYR A 226 -18.73 -17.24 -1.76
CA TYR A 226 -19.43 -16.71 -2.93
C TYR A 226 -18.70 -16.96 -4.25
N LYS A 227 -17.53 -17.60 -4.21
CA LYS A 227 -16.68 -17.82 -5.40
C LYS A 227 -16.34 -16.50 -6.11
N ALA A 228 -15.99 -15.47 -5.33
CA ALA A 228 -15.77 -14.10 -5.77
C ALA A 228 -14.37 -13.61 -5.45
N HIS A 229 -14.06 -12.41 -5.92
CA HIS A 229 -12.88 -11.63 -5.59
C HIS A 229 -13.33 -10.29 -4.99
N ALA A 230 -13.97 -10.36 -3.82
CA ALA A 230 -14.58 -9.20 -3.19
C ALA A 230 -13.54 -8.14 -2.81
N GLY A 231 -13.83 -6.91 -3.15
CA GLY A 231 -13.13 -5.70 -2.73
C GLY A 231 -13.92 -4.91 -1.70
N VAL A 232 -13.45 -3.71 -1.40
CA VAL A 232 -14.11 -2.74 -0.53
C VAL A 232 -14.53 -1.53 -1.36
N ARG A 233 -15.76 -1.05 -1.18
CA ARG A 233 -16.24 0.19 -1.77
C ARG A 233 -16.90 1.03 -0.68
N LEU A 234 -16.42 2.26 -0.51
CA LEU A 234 -17.01 3.22 0.41
C LEU A 234 -18.04 4.06 -0.35
N THR A 235 -19.25 4.11 0.17
CA THR A 235 -20.35 4.87 -0.42
C THR A 235 -20.48 6.23 0.22
N ASP A 236 -21.04 7.18 -0.51
CA ASP A 236 -21.35 8.56 -0.02
C ASP A 236 -20.09 9.40 0.30
N ILE A 237 -19.01 9.20 -0.48
CA ILE A 237 -17.81 10.04 -0.41
C ILE A 237 -17.38 10.55 -1.78
#